data_0e39332bfd1ea7e430932e3bfedf9bd5
#
_entry.id   0e39332bfd1ea7e430932e3bfedf9bd5
#
_cell.length_a   1.000
_cell.length_b   1.000
_cell.length_c   1.000
_cell.angle_alpha   90.00
_cell.angle_beta   90.00
_cell.angle_gamma   90.00
#
_symmetry.space_group_name_H-M   'P 1'
#
loop_
_entity.id
_entity.type
_entity.pdbx_description
1 polymer ?
#
loop_
_entity_poly.entity_id
_entity_poly.type
_entity_poly.pdbx_seq_one_letter_code
_entity_poly.pdbx_strand_id
1 'polypeptide(L)'
;MKFAPCLALQVAAAAVALTSAAFAAEGLKLVRLANPVGGHIHPAACVSAKGTLVVTYGHVNHRDLRLTRSTDGGATWSEPKPFAPTVGKTYYPGSLTTLRDGRLLHAWNRWSEPTNEKEPRSVLYSLSSDDGLTWSEPKPFPRDEKIVSNIRHPIVELTSNQWLLSLSDKTQVFDPTTGASQPFGDGRAHGLVPIVRTPKGSFISGTGLRSTDVGKTWQAIAPFPNLKEQGWRHEMVCLANGWLIASEILGPGVGGERIRYVLSRDDGVTWGEVFEYYNPGRAIGGRACPRTVELGGGNIGVVFYDVEPKQAGGPGLFFLKLSVDRLGREAKIRSSN
;
A
#
# COMPACT_ATOMS: atom_id res chain seq x y z
N MET A 1 34.26 7.60 -72.25
CA MET A 1 33.73 8.02 -70.93
C MET A 1 32.94 6.88 -70.36
N LYS A 2 33.51 6.18 -69.33
CA LYS A 2 32.87 5.05 -68.70
C LYS A 2 32.25 5.48 -67.41
N PHE A 3 30.95 5.32 -67.24
CA PHE A 3 30.25 5.58 -65.97
C PHE A 3 30.37 4.35 -65.10
N ALA A 4 30.84 4.56 -63.85
CA ALA A 4 30.86 3.54 -62.81
C ALA A 4 29.51 3.45 -62.11
N PRO A 5 29.04 2.25 -61.73
CA PRO A 5 27.79 2.12 -60.97
C PRO A 5 27.95 2.43 -59.52
N CYS A 6 27.00 3.18 -59.00
CA CYS A 6 26.84 3.55 -57.61
C CYS A 6 26.42 2.33 -56.78
N LEU A 7 27.23 1.97 -55.77
CA LEU A 7 26.96 0.88 -54.86
C LEU A 7 25.94 1.36 -53.81
N ALA A 8 24.72 0.87 -53.90
CA ALA A 8 23.68 1.12 -52.89
C ALA A 8 23.98 0.27 -51.65
N LEU A 9 24.31 0.94 -50.55
CA LEU A 9 24.50 0.35 -49.25
C LEU A 9 23.11 0.04 -48.67
N GLN A 10 22.71 -1.23 -48.66
CA GLN A 10 21.52 -1.68 -47.94
C GLN A 10 21.85 -1.77 -46.46
N VAL A 11 21.36 -0.84 -45.68
CA VAL A 11 21.35 -0.93 -44.22
C VAL A 11 20.21 -1.85 -43.82
N ALA A 12 20.53 -3.08 -43.46
CA ALA A 12 19.59 -3.99 -42.85
C ALA A 12 19.29 -3.52 -41.43
N ALA A 13 18.13 -2.91 -41.25
CA ALA A 13 17.59 -2.65 -39.92
C ALA A 13 17.18 -3.97 -39.30
N ALA A 14 18.00 -4.53 -38.43
CA ALA A 14 17.63 -5.62 -37.56
C ALA A 14 16.59 -5.11 -36.56
N ALA A 15 15.32 -5.37 -36.82
CA ALA A 15 14.27 -5.19 -35.83
C ALA A 15 14.51 -6.23 -34.74
N VAL A 16 15.09 -5.78 -33.62
CA VAL A 16 15.11 -6.56 -32.38
C VAL A 16 13.68 -6.55 -31.88
N ALA A 17 12.95 -7.60 -32.20
CA ALA A 17 11.68 -7.91 -31.55
C ALA A 17 12.00 -8.19 -30.07
N LEU A 18 11.86 -7.17 -29.24
CA LEU A 18 11.76 -7.34 -27.80
C LEU A 18 10.47 -8.12 -27.53
N THR A 19 10.58 -9.44 -27.55
CA THR A 19 9.58 -10.30 -26.95
C THR A 19 9.52 -9.91 -25.48
N SER A 20 8.47 -9.18 -25.10
CA SER A 20 8.06 -9.03 -23.73
C SER A 20 7.68 -10.43 -23.24
N ALA A 21 8.69 -11.19 -22.80
CA ALA A 21 8.45 -12.40 -22.04
C ALA A 21 7.65 -11.96 -20.82
N ALA A 22 6.38 -12.34 -20.77
CA ALA A 22 5.55 -12.23 -19.58
C ALA A 22 6.25 -13.04 -18.50
N PHE A 23 7.05 -12.36 -17.65
CA PHE A 23 7.61 -12.96 -16.46
C PHE A 23 6.47 -13.14 -15.46
N ALA A 24 5.70 -14.19 -15.61
CA ALA A 24 5.18 -14.87 -14.45
C ALA A 24 6.44 -15.29 -13.67
N ALA A 25 6.70 -14.61 -12.54
CA ALA A 25 7.82 -14.97 -11.68
C ALA A 25 7.62 -16.43 -11.32
N GLU A 26 8.45 -17.31 -11.91
CA GLU A 26 8.33 -18.76 -11.75
C GLU A 26 8.27 -19.08 -10.26
N GLY A 27 7.19 -19.73 -9.84
CA GLY A 27 6.98 -20.20 -8.48
C GLY A 27 6.25 -19.25 -7.51
N LEU A 28 5.77 -18.07 -7.92
CA LEU A 28 4.96 -17.25 -7.04
C LEU A 28 3.52 -17.80 -6.95
N LYS A 29 3.16 -18.27 -5.77
CA LYS A 29 1.80 -18.79 -5.51
C LYS A 29 0.88 -17.65 -5.11
N LEU A 30 -0.13 -17.42 -5.93
CA LEU A 30 -1.22 -16.50 -5.62
C LEU A 30 -2.24 -17.21 -4.71
N VAL A 31 -2.46 -16.70 -3.51
CA VAL A 31 -3.42 -17.23 -2.57
C VAL A 31 -4.65 -16.34 -2.53
N ARG A 32 -5.82 -16.90 -2.77
CA ARG A 32 -7.10 -16.17 -2.69
C ARG A 32 -7.52 -16.03 -1.23
N LEU A 33 -7.79 -14.80 -0.78
CA LEU A 33 -8.25 -14.49 0.56
C LEU A 33 -9.78 -14.38 0.63
N ALA A 34 -10.38 -13.78 -0.39
CA ALA A 34 -11.79 -13.44 -0.38
C ALA A 34 -12.31 -13.14 -1.78
N ASN A 35 -13.64 -13.14 -1.92
CA ASN A 35 -14.38 -12.80 -3.13
C ASN A 35 -15.22 -11.52 -2.88
N PRO A 36 -14.63 -10.33 -2.88
CA PRO A 36 -15.40 -9.10 -2.76
C PRO A 36 -16.30 -8.88 -3.99
N VAL A 37 -17.46 -8.30 -3.75
CA VAL A 37 -18.50 -8.16 -4.78
C VAL A 37 -18.28 -6.94 -5.68
N GLY A 38 -17.25 -6.14 -5.43
CA GLY A 38 -16.89 -4.99 -6.25
C GLY A 38 -16.83 -3.67 -5.50
N GLY A 39 -16.47 -2.61 -6.20
CA GLY A 39 -16.29 -1.27 -5.63
C GLY A 39 -14.88 -0.98 -5.13
N HIS A 40 -14.76 -0.07 -4.18
CA HIS A 40 -13.47 0.33 -3.59
C HIS A 40 -13.05 -0.65 -2.49
N ILE A 41 -12.35 -1.69 -2.86
CA ILE A 41 -11.97 -2.76 -1.93
C ILE A 41 -10.87 -2.33 -0.98
N HIS A 42 -9.84 -1.67 -1.48
CA HIS A 42 -8.75 -1.02 -0.74
C HIS A 42 -8.34 -1.78 0.55
N PRO A 43 -7.66 -2.91 0.44
CA PRO A 43 -7.30 -3.69 1.61
C PRO A 43 -6.40 -2.88 2.55
N ALA A 44 -6.51 -3.14 3.86
CA ALA A 44 -5.53 -2.79 4.86
C ALA A 44 -4.97 -4.08 5.46
N ALA A 45 -3.69 -4.10 5.80
CA ALA A 45 -3.03 -5.29 6.32
C ALA A 45 -2.00 -4.93 7.39
N CYS A 46 -1.83 -5.82 8.37
CA CYS A 46 -0.71 -5.80 9.32
C CYS A 46 -0.32 -7.23 9.71
N VAL A 47 0.83 -7.35 10.35
CA VAL A 47 1.29 -8.59 11.00
C VAL A 47 1.32 -8.33 12.50
N SER A 48 0.60 -9.12 13.29
CA SER A 48 0.57 -8.99 14.74
C SER A 48 1.92 -9.35 15.38
N ALA A 49 2.08 -9.01 16.65
CA ALA A 49 3.27 -9.41 17.42
C ALA A 49 3.48 -10.93 17.50
N LYS A 50 2.41 -11.73 17.30
CA LYS A 50 2.48 -13.20 17.24
C LYS A 50 2.69 -13.75 15.82
N GLY A 51 2.84 -12.89 14.81
CA GLY A 51 3.00 -13.30 13.42
C GLY A 51 1.70 -13.57 12.67
N THR A 52 0.54 -13.28 13.27
CA THR A 52 -0.75 -13.39 12.58
C THR A 52 -0.90 -12.28 11.55
N LEU A 53 -1.14 -12.65 10.30
CA LEU A 53 -1.57 -11.71 9.27
C LEU A 53 -3.04 -11.36 9.49
N VAL A 54 -3.34 -10.06 9.52
CA VAL A 54 -4.70 -9.54 9.62
C VAL A 54 -4.96 -8.63 8.43
N VAL A 55 -6.06 -8.89 7.72
CA VAL A 55 -6.45 -8.12 6.53
C VAL A 55 -7.90 -7.68 6.68
N THR A 56 -8.14 -6.38 6.47
CA THR A 56 -9.49 -5.83 6.32
C THR A 56 -9.69 -5.32 4.90
N TYR A 57 -10.92 -5.39 4.39
CA TYR A 57 -11.25 -4.96 3.04
C TYR A 57 -12.74 -4.62 2.90
N GLY A 58 -13.08 -3.77 1.94
CA GLY A 58 -14.46 -3.53 1.55
C GLY A 58 -15.00 -4.70 0.74
N HIS A 59 -16.16 -5.26 1.13
CA HIS A 59 -16.73 -6.44 0.48
C HIS A 59 -17.77 -6.07 -0.58
N VAL A 60 -18.72 -5.21 -0.25
CA VAL A 60 -19.79 -4.76 -1.15
C VAL A 60 -19.77 -3.25 -1.26
N ASN A 61 -19.24 -2.75 -2.37
CA ASN A 61 -19.34 -1.32 -2.78
C ASN A 61 -19.43 -0.32 -1.61
N HIS A 62 -18.47 -0.36 -0.71
CA HIS A 62 -18.38 0.47 0.51
C HIS A 62 -19.43 0.18 1.60
N ARG A 63 -20.21 -0.89 1.49
CA ARG A 63 -21.29 -1.18 2.46
C ARG A 63 -20.89 -2.11 3.58
N ASP A 64 -19.87 -2.92 3.35
CA ASP A 64 -19.51 -4.03 4.24
C ASP A 64 -17.99 -4.10 4.36
N LEU A 65 -17.50 -3.88 5.56
CA LEU A 65 -16.09 -4.03 5.90
C LEU A 65 -15.87 -5.39 6.53
N ARG A 66 -15.01 -6.20 5.93
CA ARG A 66 -14.69 -7.56 6.40
C ARG A 66 -13.26 -7.71 6.82
N LEU A 67 -13.03 -8.71 7.64
CA LEU A 67 -11.73 -9.09 8.17
C LEU A 67 -11.50 -10.59 7.96
N THR A 68 -10.28 -10.93 7.55
CA THR A 68 -9.76 -12.30 7.50
C THR A 68 -8.36 -12.34 8.11
N ARG A 69 -7.93 -13.54 8.55
CA ARG A 69 -6.68 -13.75 9.27
C ARG A 69 -5.96 -14.99 8.75
N SER A 70 -4.62 -14.96 8.84
CA SER A 70 -3.76 -16.13 8.60
C SER A 70 -2.77 -16.26 9.74
N THR A 71 -2.62 -17.47 10.29
CA THR A 71 -1.66 -17.80 11.36
C THR A 71 -0.48 -18.63 10.86
N ASP A 72 -0.41 -18.88 9.55
CA ASP A 72 0.59 -19.75 8.89
C ASP A 72 1.38 -19.01 7.80
N GLY A 73 1.55 -17.70 7.99
CA GLY A 73 2.32 -16.85 7.07
C GLY A 73 1.68 -16.65 5.70
N GLY A 74 0.34 -16.74 5.63
CA GLY A 74 -0.45 -16.50 4.42
C GLY A 74 -0.75 -17.74 3.59
N ALA A 75 -0.42 -18.95 4.08
CA ALA A 75 -0.70 -20.19 3.35
C ALA A 75 -2.18 -20.54 3.35
N THR A 76 -2.86 -20.33 4.49
CA THR A 76 -4.32 -20.47 4.64
C THR A 76 -4.92 -19.26 5.36
N TRP A 77 -6.21 -19.03 5.14
CA TRP A 77 -6.92 -17.86 5.66
C TRP A 77 -8.26 -18.26 6.29
N SER A 78 -8.62 -17.58 7.36
CA SER A 78 -9.92 -17.75 7.98
C SER A 78 -11.05 -17.29 7.07
N GLU A 79 -12.24 -17.85 7.23
CA GLU A 79 -13.44 -17.34 6.57
C GLU A 79 -13.62 -15.84 6.92
N PRO A 80 -13.82 -14.96 5.93
CA PRO A 80 -14.00 -13.53 6.17
C PRO A 80 -15.25 -13.22 6.98
N LYS A 81 -15.09 -12.45 8.06
CA LYS A 81 -16.18 -12.03 8.94
C LYS A 81 -16.46 -10.54 8.83
N PRO A 82 -17.70 -10.08 9.01
CA PRO A 82 -17.99 -8.65 9.13
C PRO A 82 -17.17 -8.02 10.26
N PHE A 83 -16.54 -6.87 9.97
CA PHE A 83 -15.78 -6.12 10.96
C PHE A 83 -16.66 -5.08 11.66
N ALA A 84 -17.42 -4.32 10.90
CA ALA A 84 -18.30 -3.27 11.41
C ALA A 84 -19.66 -3.34 10.68
N PRO A 85 -20.57 -4.26 11.09
CA PRO A 85 -21.81 -4.52 10.39
C PRO A 85 -22.90 -3.49 10.75
N THR A 86 -22.65 -2.20 10.46
CA THR A 86 -23.69 -1.19 10.66
C THR A 86 -24.47 -1.02 9.37
N VAL A 87 -25.73 -1.45 9.38
CA VAL A 87 -26.64 -1.33 8.25
C VAL A 87 -26.84 0.14 7.88
N GLY A 88 -26.83 0.45 6.58
CA GLY A 88 -27.06 1.78 6.04
C GLY A 88 -25.88 2.74 6.10
N LYS A 89 -24.65 2.23 6.33
CA LYS A 89 -23.43 3.04 6.34
C LYS A 89 -22.36 2.43 5.45
N THR A 90 -21.62 3.31 4.78
CA THR A 90 -20.55 2.92 3.89
C THR A 90 -19.23 2.95 4.63
N TYR A 91 -18.43 1.92 4.48
CA TYR A 91 -17.11 1.82 5.09
C TYR A 91 -16.05 1.73 4.01
N TYR A 92 -14.97 2.44 4.26
CA TYR A 92 -13.80 2.42 3.43
C TYR A 92 -12.63 1.96 4.30
N PRO A 93 -12.01 0.81 4.02
CA PRO A 93 -10.86 0.36 4.78
C PRO A 93 -9.78 1.45 4.76
N GLY A 94 -9.22 1.71 5.92
CA GLY A 94 -8.22 2.76 6.07
C GLY A 94 -6.85 2.16 6.30
N SER A 95 -6.49 1.92 7.55
CA SER A 95 -5.19 1.43 7.95
C SER A 95 -5.27 0.38 9.04
N LEU A 96 -4.35 -0.58 8.97
CA LEU A 96 -4.04 -1.51 10.05
C LEU A 96 -2.59 -1.31 10.46
N THR A 97 -2.36 -1.26 11.77
CA THR A 97 -1.04 -1.05 12.34
C THR A 97 -0.89 -1.92 13.58
N THR A 98 0.26 -2.55 13.75
CA THR A 98 0.64 -3.20 15.01
C THR A 98 1.39 -2.20 15.86
N LEU A 99 0.86 -1.93 17.04
CA LEU A 99 1.47 -1.02 18.03
C LEU A 99 2.62 -1.74 18.75
N ARG A 100 3.51 -0.97 19.36
CA ARG A 100 4.67 -1.50 20.10
C ARG A 100 4.30 -2.35 21.30
N ASP A 101 3.12 -2.11 21.88
CA ASP A 101 2.59 -2.93 22.98
C ASP A 101 1.91 -4.24 22.50
N GLY A 102 1.96 -4.51 21.20
CA GLY A 102 1.42 -5.70 20.58
C GLY A 102 -0.06 -5.61 20.20
N ARG A 103 -0.78 -4.56 20.60
CA ARG A 103 -2.15 -4.35 20.14
C ARG A 103 -2.20 -4.02 18.66
N LEU A 104 -3.30 -4.37 18.04
CA LEU A 104 -3.61 -3.94 16.68
C LEU A 104 -4.50 -2.71 16.72
N LEU A 105 -4.17 -1.73 15.89
CA LEU A 105 -4.95 -0.52 15.66
C LEU A 105 -5.54 -0.59 14.24
N HIS A 106 -6.85 -0.63 14.13
CA HIS A 106 -7.54 -0.43 12.86
C HIS A 106 -8.20 0.94 12.83
N ALA A 107 -7.91 1.73 11.83
CA ALA A 107 -8.57 3.00 11.57
C ALA A 107 -9.23 2.96 10.19
N TRP A 108 -10.49 3.40 10.09
CA TRP A 108 -11.25 3.36 8.83
C TRP A 108 -12.15 4.56 8.65
N ASN A 109 -12.59 4.76 7.42
CA ASN A 109 -13.47 5.85 7.05
C ASN A 109 -14.92 5.35 7.04
N ARG A 110 -15.79 6.08 7.70
CA ARG A 110 -17.23 5.82 7.74
C ARG A 110 -17.96 6.93 7.01
N TRP A 111 -18.82 6.56 6.10
CA TRP A 111 -19.69 7.47 5.36
C TRP A 111 -21.14 7.19 5.69
N SER A 112 -21.99 8.22 5.64
CA SER A 112 -23.42 8.02 5.67
C SER A 112 -23.94 7.71 4.27
N GLU A 113 -24.95 6.86 4.20
CA GLU A 113 -25.66 6.57 2.95
C GLU A 113 -26.79 7.59 2.68
N PRO A 114 -27.22 7.69 1.44
CA PRO A 114 -26.60 7.27 0.21
C PRO A 114 -25.66 8.32 -0.33
N THR A 115 -24.47 7.96 -0.69
CA THR A 115 -23.45 8.65 -1.51
C THR A 115 -23.56 10.18 -1.64
N ASN A 116 -24.02 10.87 -0.62
CA ASN A 116 -23.95 12.31 -0.59
C ASN A 116 -22.50 12.68 -0.26
N GLU A 117 -21.71 12.95 -1.29
CA GLU A 117 -20.31 13.37 -1.16
C GLU A 117 -20.12 14.60 -0.26
N LYS A 118 -21.21 15.30 0.05
CA LYS A 118 -21.24 16.48 0.93
C LYS A 118 -21.39 16.12 2.41
N GLU A 119 -21.75 14.87 2.75
CA GLU A 119 -21.83 14.50 4.16
C GLU A 119 -20.45 14.29 4.79
N PRO A 120 -20.29 14.70 6.04
CA PRO A 120 -19.03 14.59 6.74
C PRO A 120 -18.67 13.11 6.92
N ARG A 121 -17.45 12.75 6.47
CA ARG A 121 -16.87 11.42 6.69
C ARG A 121 -16.21 11.40 8.05
N SER A 122 -16.48 10.37 8.84
CA SER A 122 -15.80 10.15 10.12
C SER A 122 -14.64 9.20 9.93
N VAL A 123 -13.52 9.47 10.55
CA VAL A 123 -12.43 8.50 10.72
C VAL A 123 -12.58 7.90 12.10
N LEU A 124 -12.83 6.60 12.14
CA LEU A 124 -12.99 5.82 13.36
C LEU A 124 -11.78 4.94 13.59
N TYR A 125 -11.55 4.54 14.84
CA TYR A 125 -10.55 3.53 15.16
C TYR A 125 -11.05 2.58 16.24
N SER A 126 -10.52 1.35 16.21
CA SER A 126 -10.69 0.31 17.23
C SER A 126 -9.36 -0.36 17.52
N LEU A 127 -9.24 -0.93 18.70
CA LEU A 127 -8.06 -1.67 19.16
C LEU A 127 -8.41 -3.12 19.39
N SER A 128 -7.48 -4.01 19.07
CA SER A 128 -7.54 -5.43 19.41
C SER A 128 -6.31 -5.82 20.23
N SER A 129 -6.51 -6.58 21.32
CA SER A 129 -5.45 -7.14 22.16
C SER A 129 -5.30 -8.66 22.02
N ASP A 130 -6.07 -9.27 21.13
CA ASP A 130 -6.17 -10.71 20.92
C ASP A 130 -5.95 -11.12 19.46
N ASP A 131 -5.00 -10.49 18.79
CA ASP A 131 -4.63 -10.80 17.41
C ASP A 131 -5.74 -10.55 16.38
N GLY A 132 -6.61 -9.59 16.64
CA GLY A 132 -7.71 -9.26 15.73
C GLY A 132 -8.90 -10.20 15.81
N LEU A 133 -9.04 -10.99 16.87
CA LEU A 133 -10.21 -11.83 17.11
C LEU A 133 -11.39 -10.98 17.58
N THR A 134 -11.14 -10.09 18.55
CA THR A 134 -12.11 -9.12 19.03
C THR A 134 -11.57 -7.70 18.97
N TRP A 135 -12.45 -6.73 18.92
CA TRP A 135 -12.12 -5.32 18.75
C TRP A 135 -12.90 -4.46 19.72
N SER A 136 -12.28 -3.42 20.24
CA SER A 136 -12.96 -2.44 21.10
C SER A 136 -14.07 -1.71 20.33
N GLU A 137 -14.99 -1.11 21.07
CA GLU A 137 -15.95 -0.17 20.48
C GLU A 137 -15.24 0.91 19.67
N PRO A 138 -15.79 1.27 18.50
CA PRO A 138 -15.22 2.30 17.66
C PRO A 138 -15.19 3.68 18.33
N LYS A 139 -14.06 4.35 18.25
CA LYS A 139 -13.90 5.73 18.70
C LYS A 139 -13.59 6.65 17.52
N PRO A 140 -14.12 7.87 17.48
CA PRO A 140 -13.78 8.84 16.43
C PRO A 140 -12.41 9.46 16.70
N PHE A 141 -11.64 9.72 15.65
CA PHE A 141 -10.55 10.68 15.72
C PHE A 141 -11.14 12.09 15.73
N PRO A 142 -10.57 13.00 16.52
CA PRO A 142 -10.95 14.41 16.50
C PRO A 142 -10.76 15.00 15.10
N ARG A 143 -11.75 15.74 14.65
CA ARG A 143 -11.73 16.39 13.35
C ARG A 143 -12.46 17.71 13.38
N ASP A 144 -12.17 18.57 12.42
CA ASP A 144 -13.06 19.65 12.03
C ASP A 144 -14.23 19.05 11.24
N GLU A 145 -15.44 19.21 11.73
CA GLU A 145 -16.66 18.66 11.11
C GLU A 145 -16.92 19.20 9.69
N LYS A 146 -16.32 20.33 9.34
CA LYS A 146 -16.47 20.97 8.02
C LYS A 146 -15.55 20.36 6.96
N ILE A 147 -14.56 19.55 7.35
CA ILE A 147 -13.55 19.03 6.44
C ILE A 147 -13.76 17.54 6.21
N VAL A 148 -13.79 17.14 4.95
CA VAL A 148 -13.78 15.72 4.55
C VAL A 148 -12.37 15.18 4.70
N SER A 149 -12.12 14.45 5.78
CA SER A 149 -10.84 13.83 6.05
C SER A 149 -10.91 12.32 5.83
N ASN A 150 -9.89 11.75 5.23
CA ASN A 150 -9.77 10.30 5.02
C ASN A 150 -8.42 9.81 5.51
N ILE A 151 -8.41 8.58 6.05
CA ILE A 151 -7.20 7.82 6.34
C ILE A 151 -7.08 6.65 5.38
N ARG A 152 -5.86 6.31 4.98
CA ARG A 152 -5.61 5.21 4.04
C ARG A 152 -4.38 4.39 4.37
N HIS A 153 -3.37 5.02 4.93
CA HIS A 153 -2.06 4.41 5.18
C HIS A 153 -1.86 4.10 6.66
N PRO A 154 -0.95 3.18 6.99
CA PRO A 154 -0.67 2.84 8.37
C PRO A 154 -0.36 4.07 9.23
N ILE A 155 -0.91 4.06 10.43
CA ILE A 155 -0.61 5.05 11.46
C ILE A 155 0.81 4.76 11.98
N VAL A 156 1.63 5.80 12.13
CA VAL A 156 2.97 5.64 12.69
C VAL A 156 2.95 5.94 14.20
N GLU A 157 3.25 4.94 15.01
CA GLU A 157 3.41 5.14 16.43
C GLU A 157 4.73 5.86 16.73
N LEU A 158 4.66 7.10 17.17
CA LEU A 158 5.84 7.90 17.58
C LEU A 158 6.31 7.51 18.97
N THR A 159 5.38 7.45 19.91
CA THR A 159 5.53 6.96 21.29
C THR A 159 4.26 6.20 21.68
N SER A 160 4.23 5.54 22.84
CA SER A 160 3.04 4.83 23.33
C SER A 160 1.76 5.69 23.35
N ASN A 161 1.90 7.01 23.49
CA ASN A 161 0.78 7.94 23.57
C ASN A 161 0.76 8.95 22.42
N GLN A 162 1.46 8.69 21.32
CA GLN A 162 1.50 9.60 20.19
C GLN A 162 1.43 8.82 18.87
N TRP A 163 0.35 9.02 18.14
CA TRP A 163 0.11 8.42 16.83
C TRP A 163 0.14 9.48 15.75
N LEU A 164 1.01 9.30 14.76
CA LEU A 164 1.07 10.14 13.58
C LEU A 164 0.03 9.65 12.57
N LEU A 165 -0.92 10.52 12.25
CA LEU A 165 -1.95 10.28 11.25
C LEU A 165 -1.68 11.12 10.01
N SER A 166 -1.54 10.46 8.86
CA SER A 166 -1.57 11.10 7.55
C SER A 166 -3.00 11.06 7.02
N LEU A 167 -3.69 12.16 7.13
CA LEU A 167 -5.05 12.36 6.63
C LEU A 167 -5.00 13.09 5.28
N SER A 168 -6.08 13.03 4.51
CA SER A 168 -6.13 13.67 3.19
C SER A 168 -5.96 15.19 3.23
N ASP A 169 -6.33 15.82 4.33
CA ASP A 169 -6.35 17.26 4.53
C ASP A 169 -5.24 17.77 5.45
N LYS A 170 -4.65 16.92 6.27
CA LYS A 170 -3.63 17.31 7.26
C LYS A 170 -2.80 16.13 7.74
N THR A 171 -1.64 16.44 8.31
CA THR A 171 -0.83 15.50 9.08
C THR A 171 -0.79 15.95 10.53
N GLN A 172 -1.15 15.06 11.44
CA GLN A 172 -1.32 15.39 12.86
C GLN A 172 -0.80 14.28 13.77
N VAL A 173 -0.42 14.67 14.98
CA VAL A 173 -0.15 13.76 16.09
C VAL A 173 -1.39 13.71 16.97
N PHE A 174 -1.88 12.52 17.24
CA PHE A 174 -3.02 12.25 18.09
C PHE A 174 -2.55 11.53 19.36
N ASP A 175 -3.02 11.97 20.51
CA ASP A 175 -2.83 11.29 21.79
C ASP A 175 -4.10 10.48 22.11
N PRO A 176 -4.02 9.13 22.06
CA PRO A 176 -5.19 8.29 22.33
C PRO A 176 -5.64 8.29 23.80
N THR A 177 -4.80 8.79 24.73
CA THR A 177 -5.12 8.85 26.17
C THR A 177 -5.98 10.05 26.49
N THR A 178 -5.61 11.22 25.94
CA THR A 178 -6.31 12.49 26.18
C THR A 178 -7.33 12.83 25.12
N GLY A 179 -7.23 12.21 23.92
CA GLY A 179 -8.02 12.57 22.74
C GLY A 179 -7.54 13.84 22.05
N ALA A 180 -6.42 14.43 22.49
CA ALA A 180 -5.89 15.66 21.92
C ALA A 180 -5.19 15.41 20.57
N SER A 181 -5.26 16.39 19.67
CA SER A 181 -4.54 16.39 18.41
C SER A 181 -3.78 17.69 18.23
N GLN A 182 -2.59 17.60 17.60
CA GLN A 182 -1.78 18.75 17.23
C GLN A 182 -1.15 18.53 15.86
N PRO A 183 -0.83 19.59 15.12
CA PRO A 183 -0.10 19.45 13.86
C PRO A 183 1.21 18.67 14.04
N PHE A 184 1.56 17.86 13.04
CA PHE A 184 2.87 17.21 12.99
C PHE A 184 3.87 18.11 12.26
N GLY A 185 4.94 18.50 12.93
CA GLY A 185 5.98 19.34 12.36
C GLY A 185 5.45 20.69 11.85
N ASP A 186 5.55 20.94 10.56
CA ASP A 186 5.01 22.15 9.90
C ASP A 186 3.49 22.08 9.63
N GLY A 187 2.85 20.96 9.99
CA GLY A 187 1.42 20.75 9.84
C GLY A 187 0.93 20.56 8.40
N ARG A 188 1.84 20.51 7.40
CA ARG A 188 1.43 20.37 6.01
C ARG A 188 0.65 19.08 5.78
N ALA A 189 -0.30 19.15 4.87
CA ALA A 189 -0.97 17.98 4.34
C ALA A 189 -0.07 17.29 3.28
N HIS A 190 0.10 15.98 3.43
CA HIS A 190 0.77 15.15 2.42
C HIS A 190 -0.24 14.45 1.49
N GLY A 191 -1.54 14.65 1.74
CA GLY A 191 -2.60 13.97 1.04
C GLY A 191 -2.75 12.50 1.47
N LEU A 192 -3.39 11.70 0.63
CA LEU A 192 -3.58 10.26 0.89
C LEU A 192 -2.35 9.45 0.47
N VAL A 193 -1.19 9.77 1.04
CA VAL A 193 0.08 9.08 0.80
C VAL A 193 0.64 8.52 2.10
N PRO A 194 1.45 7.46 2.04
CA PRO A 194 2.11 6.93 3.22
C PRO A 194 3.12 7.92 3.77
N ILE A 195 3.23 7.95 5.10
CA ILE A 195 4.40 8.48 5.80
C ILE A 195 4.96 7.31 6.60
N VAL A 196 6.24 7.04 6.46
CA VAL A 196 6.94 6.00 7.22
C VAL A 196 8.05 6.62 8.05
N ARG A 197 8.32 6.03 9.22
CA ARG A 197 9.47 6.37 10.06
C ARG A 197 10.52 5.29 9.87
N THR A 198 11.76 5.71 9.63
CA THR A 198 12.88 4.80 9.50
C THR A 198 13.54 4.51 10.87
N PRO A 199 14.34 3.45 11.00
CA PRO A 199 15.13 3.18 12.20
C PRO A 199 16.11 4.31 12.56
N LYS A 200 16.54 5.10 11.58
CA LYS A 200 17.39 6.28 11.79
C LYS A 200 16.59 7.50 12.29
N GLY A 201 15.28 7.39 12.41
CA GLY A 201 14.40 8.46 12.88
C GLY A 201 13.94 9.42 11.79
N SER A 202 14.32 9.21 10.53
CA SER A 202 13.82 10.00 9.41
C SER A 202 12.36 9.68 9.12
N PHE A 203 11.62 10.65 8.60
CA PHE A 203 10.27 10.48 8.07
C PHE A 203 10.31 10.64 6.55
N ILE A 204 9.73 9.67 5.85
CA ILE A 204 9.65 9.67 4.40
C ILE A 204 8.19 9.71 4.00
N SER A 205 7.84 10.69 3.16
CA SER A 205 6.50 10.83 2.60
C SER A 205 6.43 10.28 1.19
N GLY A 206 5.33 9.64 0.86
CA GLY A 206 5.03 9.19 -0.51
C GLY A 206 4.93 10.32 -1.54
N THR A 207 4.95 11.57 -1.12
CA THR A 207 5.11 12.73 -2.03
C THR A 207 6.55 12.98 -2.48
N GLY A 208 7.50 12.16 -2.05
CA GLY A 208 8.92 12.36 -2.38
C GLY A 208 9.60 13.39 -1.49
N LEU A 209 9.19 13.47 -0.23
CA LEU A 209 9.78 14.36 0.77
C LEU A 209 10.38 13.56 1.92
N ARG A 210 11.48 14.04 2.49
CA ARG A 210 12.17 13.49 3.64
C ARG A 210 12.37 14.55 4.70
N SER A 211 12.12 14.19 5.96
CA SER A 211 12.41 14.99 7.15
C SER A 211 13.32 14.23 8.10
N THR A 212 14.30 14.93 8.67
CA THR A 212 15.20 14.41 9.72
C THR A 212 15.03 15.11 11.08
N ASP A 213 14.07 16.02 11.16
CA ASP A 213 13.79 16.87 12.32
C ASP A 213 12.33 16.77 12.80
N VAL A 214 11.77 15.55 12.70
CA VAL A 214 10.41 15.24 13.15
C VAL A 214 9.34 16.09 12.43
N GLY A 215 9.50 16.23 11.11
CA GLY A 215 8.52 16.92 10.26
C GLY A 215 8.56 18.45 10.30
N LYS A 216 9.53 19.07 11.01
CA LYS A 216 9.66 20.52 11.05
C LYS A 216 10.09 21.10 9.72
N THR A 217 11.03 20.42 9.05
CA THR A 217 11.44 20.74 7.69
C THR A 217 11.39 19.51 6.79
N TRP A 218 11.09 19.73 5.51
CA TRP A 218 10.98 18.69 4.52
C TRP A 218 11.83 19.03 3.31
N GLN A 219 12.64 18.10 2.89
CA GLN A 219 13.52 18.21 1.71
C GLN A 219 13.02 17.27 0.62
N ALA A 220 13.05 17.73 -0.63
CA ALA A 220 12.80 16.85 -1.75
C ALA A 220 13.90 15.78 -1.84
N ILE A 221 13.48 14.52 -1.97
CA ILE A 221 14.39 13.40 -2.25
C ILE A 221 14.48 13.18 -3.76
N ALA A 222 15.49 12.40 -4.17
CA ALA A 222 15.58 11.98 -5.56
C ALA A 222 14.22 11.45 -6.03
N PRO A 223 13.75 11.84 -7.23
CA PRO A 223 12.42 11.45 -7.67
C PRO A 223 12.31 9.91 -7.64
N PHE A 224 11.22 9.44 -7.08
CA PHE A 224 10.83 8.06 -7.30
C PHE A 224 10.84 7.80 -8.82
N PRO A 225 11.44 6.74 -9.32
CA PRO A 225 11.42 6.46 -10.74
C PRO A 225 9.97 6.42 -11.24
N ASN A 226 9.60 7.34 -12.15
CA ASN A 226 8.27 7.44 -12.81
C ASN A 226 7.06 7.80 -11.94
N LEU A 227 7.22 8.58 -10.88
CA LEU A 227 6.11 9.15 -10.09
C LEU A 227 5.18 10.12 -10.84
N LYS A 228 5.20 10.17 -12.15
CA LYS A 228 4.35 11.10 -12.92
C LYS A 228 2.85 10.90 -12.71
N GLU A 229 2.43 9.79 -12.11
CA GLU A 229 1.01 9.44 -11.99
C GLU A 229 0.58 9.22 -10.54
N GLN A 230 0.14 10.29 -9.88
CA GLN A 230 -0.75 10.28 -8.71
C GLN A 230 -0.21 9.65 -7.41
N GLY A 231 0.45 10.46 -6.60
CA GLY A 231 1.01 10.13 -5.28
C GLY A 231 0.07 9.49 -4.24
N TRP A 232 -1.22 9.41 -4.48
CA TRP A 232 -2.16 8.78 -3.56
C TRP A 232 -2.25 7.26 -3.68
N ARG A 233 -1.60 6.64 -4.67
CA ARG A 233 -1.63 5.18 -4.91
C ARG A 233 -0.41 4.44 -4.38
N HIS A 234 0.58 5.17 -3.93
CA HIS A 234 1.81 4.55 -3.47
C HIS A 234 1.67 4.08 -2.05
N GLU A 235 1.97 2.83 -1.84
CA GLU A 235 2.22 2.28 -0.54
C GLU A 235 3.72 2.28 -0.28
N MET A 236 4.09 2.52 0.95
CA MET A 236 5.47 2.46 1.40
C MET A 236 5.54 1.71 2.73
N VAL A 237 6.54 0.85 2.85
CA VAL A 237 6.87 0.16 4.09
C VAL A 237 8.36 0.32 4.37
N CYS A 238 8.71 0.53 5.64
CA CYS A 238 10.07 0.43 6.11
C CYS A 238 10.25 -0.94 6.75
N LEU A 239 11.19 -1.73 6.22
CA LEU A 239 11.53 -3.04 6.75
C LEU A 239 12.42 -2.92 8.00
N ALA A 240 12.47 -3.97 8.81
CA ALA A 240 13.31 -4.02 10.03
C ALA A 240 14.79 -3.79 9.75
N ASN A 241 15.28 -4.16 8.56
CA ASN A 241 16.66 -3.89 8.13
C ASN A 241 16.89 -2.44 7.65
N GLY A 242 15.88 -1.58 7.72
CA GLY A 242 15.93 -0.18 7.30
C GLY A 242 15.71 0.06 5.80
N TRP A 243 15.47 -0.97 5.00
CA TRP A 243 15.12 -0.79 3.60
C TRP A 243 13.71 -0.23 3.47
N LEU A 244 13.54 0.69 2.54
CA LEU A 244 12.24 1.21 2.17
C LEU A 244 11.79 0.58 0.86
N ILE A 245 10.58 0.10 0.84
CA ILE A 245 9.92 -0.45 -0.34
C ILE A 245 8.70 0.41 -0.64
N ALA A 246 8.63 0.98 -1.83
CA ALA A 246 7.45 1.66 -2.33
C ALA A 246 6.81 0.85 -3.44
N SER A 247 5.50 0.65 -3.36
CA SER A 247 4.72 -0.08 -4.36
C SER A 247 4.10 0.88 -5.36
N GLU A 248 4.24 0.56 -6.63
CA GLU A 248 3.68 1.33 -7.74
C GLU A 248 2.74 0.47 -8.59
N ILE A 249 1.65 1.07 -9.03
CA ILE A 249 0.76 0.51 -10.05
C ILE A 249 0.99 1.28 -11.33
N LEU A 250 1.34 0.58 -12.39
CA LEU A 250 1.66 1.16 -13.70
C LEU A 250 0.67 0.71 -14.76
N GLY A 251 0.48 1.57 -15.75
CA GLY A 251 -0.33 1.31 -16.94
C GLY A 251 -1.41 2.37 -17.17
N PRO A 252 -2.07 2.33 -18.32
CA PRO A 252 -3.11 3.27 -18.65
C PRO A 252 -4.35 3.07 -17.78
N GLY A 253 -4.98 4.16 -17.39
CA GLY A 253 -6.23 4.17 -16.64
C GLY A 253 -6.12 3.95 -15.15
N VAL A 254 -7.28 3.90 -14.51
CA VAL A 254 -7.41 3.88 -13.04
C VAL A 254 -6.95 2.56 -12.41
N GLY A 255 -6.91 1.46 -13.17
CA GLY A 255 -6.62 0.12 -12.66
C GLY A 255 -5.16 -0.30 -12.81
N GLY A 256 -4.41 0.36 -13.69
CA GLY A 256 -3.07 -0.10 -14.02
C GLY A 256 -3.05 -1.50 -14.67
N GLU A 257 -1.89 -1.93 -15.11
CA GLU A 257 -1.68 -3.23 -15.76
C GLU A 257 -0.67 -4.11 -15.04
N ARG A 258 0.14 -3.50 -14.18
CA ARG A 258 1.23 -4.19 -13.48
C ARG A 258 1.55 -3.51 -12.16
N ILE A 259 2.09 -4.28 -11.24
CA ILE A 259 2.52 -3.80 -9.93
C ILE A 259 4.01 -4.07 -9.78
N ARG A 260 4.76 -3.04 -9.36
CA ARG A 260 6.19 -3.14 -9.11
C ARG A 260 6.58 -2.50 -7.79
N TYR A 261 7.78 -2.82 -7.33
CA TYR A 261 8.46 -2.14 -6.24
C TYR A 261 9.63 -1.30 -6.72
N VAL A 262 9.86 -0.23 -5.99
CA VAL A 262 11.12 0.50 -5.99
C VAL A 262 11.70 0.46 -4.58
N LEU A 263 13.03 0.31 -4.48
CA LEU A 263 13.75 0.19 -3.22
C LEU A 263 14.61 1.41 -2.95
N SER A 264 14.71 1.75 -1.65
CA SER A 264 15.77 2.58 -1.10
C SER A 264 16.49 1.82 0.00
N ARG A 265 17.83 1.86 0.00
CA ARG A 265 18.68 1.24 1.03
C ARG A 265 19.42 2.26 1.88
N ASP A 266 19.23 3.54 1.61
CA ASP A 266 19.95 4.66 2.18
C ASP A 266 19.05 5.68 2.89
N ASP A 267 18.04 5.16 3.62
CA ASP A 267 17.14 5.99 4.40
C ASP A 267 16.28 6.95 3.57
N GLY A 268 15.90 6.52 2.35
CA GLY A 268 15.05 7.29 1.45
C GLY A 268 15.75 8.40 0.67
N VAL A 269 17.08 8.45 0.70
CA VAL A 269 17.86 9.48 -0.02
C VAL A 269 17.87 9.20 -1.51
N THR A 270 18.12 7.94 -1.89
CA THR A 270 18.04 7.50 -3.29
C THR A 270 17.08 6.33 -3.45
N TRP A 271 16.49 6.24 -4.63
CA TRP A 271 15.55 5.19 -5.00
C TRP A 271 15.97 4.58 -6.32
N GLY A 272 16.02 3.27 -6.34
CA GLY A 272 16.39 2.48 -7.51
C GLY A 272 15.90 1.07 -7.38
N GLU A 273 16.53 0.13 -8.10
CA GLU A 273 16.22 -1.29 -8.00
C GLU A 273 14.71 -1.58 -8.17
N VAL A 274 14.21 -1.38 -9.37
CA VAL A 274 12.81 -1.62 -9.72
C VAL A 274 12.57 -3.12 -9.90
N PHE A 275 11.55 -3.64 -9.24
CA PHE A 275 11.17 -5.03 -9.32
C PHE A 275 9.67 -5.16 -9.64
N GLU A 276 9.35 -5.71 -10.83
CA GLU A 276 7.97 -6.02 -11.22
C GLU A 276 7.59 -7.40 -10.70
N TYR A 277 6.58 -7.49 -9.85
CA TYR A 277 6.18 -8.75 -9.23
C TYR A 277 4.81 -9.26 -9.67
N TYR A 278 4.01 -8.42 -10.29
CA TYR A 278 2.71 -8.82 -10.83
C TYR A 278 2.42 -8.12 -12.14
N ASN A 279 2.30 -8.89 -13.20
CA ASN A 279 1.95 -8.42 -14.53
C ASN A 279 1.11 -9.49 -15.26
N PRO A 280 -0.21 -9.41 -15.19
CA PRO A 280 -1.08 -10.40 -15.83
C PRO A 280 -1.23 -10.19 -17.34
N GLY A 281 -0.53 -9.20 -17.95
CA GLY A 281 -0.65 -8.86 -19.37
C GLY A 281 -1.98 -8.21 -19.74
N ARG A 282 -2.71 -7.67 -18.79
CA ARG A 282 -4.00 -6.99 -18.94
C ARG A 282 -4.22 -6.00 -17.79
N ALA A 283 -5.25 -5.17 -17.90
CA ALA A 283 -5.63 -4.30 -16.78
C ALA A 283 -5.97 -5.14 -15.53
N ILE A 284 -5.36 -4.78 -14.40
CA ILE A 284 -5.66 -5.39 -13.09
C ILE A 284 -7.05 -4.96 -12.61
N GLY A 285 -7.53 -3.83 -13.14
CA GLY A 285 -8.85 -3.28 -12.86
C GLY A 285 -8.94 -2.51 -11.55
N GLY A 286 -9.96 -1.74 -11.48
CA GLY A 286 -10.52 -0.97 -10.40
C GLY A 286 -9.77 -0.78 -9.08
N ARG A 287 -8.53 -0.30 -9.07
CA ARG A 287 -7.89 0.10 -7.81
C ARG A 287 -7.32 -1.07 -7.02
N ALA A 288 -6.41 -1.79 -7.63
CA ALA A 288 -5.69 -2.92 -7.02
C ALA A 288 -5.12 -2.61 -5.62
N CYS A 289 -4.70 -1.38 -5.38
CA CYS A 289 -4.33 -0.83 -4.08
C CYS A 289 -3.54 -1.84 -3.21
N PRO A 290 -2.35 -2.26 -3.66
CA PRO A 290 -1.58 -3.26 -2.93
C PRO A 290 -1.27 -2.77 -1.51
N ARG A 291 -1.23 -3.73 -0.57
CA ARG A 291 -0.75 -3.53 0.79
C ARG A 291 0.39 -4.47 1.06
N THR A 292 1.48 -3.92 1.51
CA THR A 292 2.71 -4.65 1.81
C THR A 292 2.92 -4.72 3.31
N VAL A 293 3.28 -5.91 3.79
CA VAL A 293 3.62 -6.15 5.19
C VAL A 293 4.90 -6.96 5.26
N GLU A 294 5.73 -6.72 6.27
CA GLU A 294 6.90 -7.53 6.56
C GLU A 294 6.48 -8.79 7.33
N LEU A 295 6.88 -9.96 6.84
CA LEU A 295 6.54 -11.25 7.44
C LEU A 295 7.63 -11.79 8.37
N GLY A 296 8.78 -11.13 8.42
CA GLY A 296 9.98 -11.65 9.05
C GLY A 296 10.71 -12.68 8.17
N GLY A 297 11.91 -13.09 8.61
CA GLY A 297 12.74 -14.05 7.88
C GLY A 297 13.09 -13.62 6.44
N GLY A 298 13.19 -12.31 6.18
CA GLY A 298 13.49 -11.79 4.86
C GLY A 298 12.33 -11.92 3.86
N ASN A 299 11.10 -12.02 4.31
CA ASN A 299 9.92 -12.11 3.45
C ASN A 299 8.97 -10.93 3.67
N ILE A 300 8.25 -10.57 2.59
CA ILE A 300 7.12 -9.64 2.61
C ILE A 300 5.88 -10.33 2.07
N GLY A 301 4.73 -9.88 2.55
CA GLY A 301 3.42 -10.25 2.03
C GLY A 301 2.81 -9.07 1.30
N VAL A 302 2.12 -9.32 0.20
CA VAL A 302 1.40 -8.32 -0.57
C VAL A 302 -0.04 -8.74 -0.70
N VAL A 303 -0.95 -7.89 -0.25
CA VAL A 303 -2.40 -8.06 -0.43
C VAL A 303 -2.88 -7.09 -1.48
N PHE A 304 -3.58 -7.57 -2.50
CA PHE A 304 -4.11 -6.72 -3.56
C PHE A 304 -5.39 -7.32 -4.17
N TYR A 305 -6.18 -6.49 -4.82
CA TYR A 305 -7.36 -6.91 -5.55
C TYR A 305 -7.07 -7.00 -7.05
N ASP A 306 -7.57 -8.04 -7.69
CA ASP A 306 -7.61 -8.17 -9.15
C ASP A 306 -9.01 -8.57 -9.62
N VAL A 307 -9.46 -7.93 -10.70
CA VAL A 307 -10.82 -8.16 -11.27
C VAL A 307 -10.93 -9.43 -12.09
N GLU A 308 -9.83 -9.95 -12.65
CA GLU A 308 -9.87 -11.09 -13.57
C GLU A 308 -8.63 -11.99 -13.51
N PRO A 309 -8.25 -12.58 -12.40
CA PRO A 309 -7.18 -13.56 -12.43
C PRO A 309 -7.73 -14.89 -12.98
N LYS A 310 -7.66 -15.10 -14.30
CA LYS A 310 -8.15 -16.32 -14.97
C LYS A 310 -7.62 -17.60 -14.30
N GLN A 311 -6.39 -17.57 -13.82
CA GLN A 311 -5.74 -18.69 -13.13
C GLN A 311 -6.30 -18.97 -11.72
N ALA A 312 -7.07 -18.05 -11.15
CA ALA A 312 -7.54 -18.14 -9.78
C ALA A 312 -9.07 -18.01 -9.65
N GLY A 313 -9.84 -18.24 -10.70
CA GLY A 313 -11.29 -18.34 -10.62
C GLY A 313 -12.05 -17.00 -10.59
N GLY A 314 -11.51 -15.92 -11.18
CA GLY A 314 -12.20 -14.64 -11.36
C GLY A 314 -11.85 -13.59 -10.27
N PRO A 315 -12.64 -12.51 -10.18
CA PRO A 315 -12.35 -11.40 -9.29
C PRO A 315 -12.08 -11.82 -7.84
N GLY A 316 -11.09 -11.20 -7.20
CA GLY A 316 -10.78 -11.56 -5.82
C GLY A 316 -9.75 -10.68 -5.15
N LEU A 317 -9.68 -10.84 -3.84
CA LEU A 317 -8.60 -10.34 -3.02
C LEU A 317 -7.54 -11.45 -2.91
N PHE A 318 -6.30 -11.10 -3.17
CA PHE A 318 -5.19 -12.05 -3.24
C PHE A 318 -4.05 -11.67 -2.32
N PHE A 319 -3.31 -12.70 -1.90
CA PHE A 319 -2.06 -12.60 -1.17
C PHE A 319 -0.94 -13.22 -1.98
N LEU A 320 0.20 -12.56 -1.94
CA LEU A 320 1.44 -12.99 -2.56
C LEU A 320 2.58 -12.86 -1.56
N LYS A 321 3.39 -13.91 -1.40
CA LYS A 321 4.59 -13.90 -0.58
C LYS A 321 5.83 -13.74 -1.44
N LEU A 322 6.70 -12.79 -1.08
CA LEU A 322 7.93 -12.46 -1.80
C LEU A 322 9.13 -12.52 -0.86
N SER A 323 10.29 -12.98 -1.37
CA SER A 323 11.55 -12.86 -0.65
C SER A 323 12.21 -11.51 -0.93
N VAL A 324 12.60 -10.80 0.12
CA VAL A 324 13.31 -9.50 0.02
C VAL A 324 14.69 -9.68 -0.62
N ASP A 325 15.40 -10.76 -0.31
CA ASP A 325 16.71 -11.05 -0.91
C ASP A 325 16.62 -11.30 -2.42
N ARG A 326 15.53 -11.93 -2.86
CA ARG A 326 15.27 -12.13 -4.29
C ARG A 326 15.03 -10.79 -4.98
N LEU A 327 14.27 -9.88 -4.37
CA LEU A 327 14.03 -8.53 -4.89
C LEU A 327 15.35 -7.81 -5.16
N GLY A 328 16.31 -7.87 -4.21
CA GLY A 328 17.59 -7.19 -4.34
C GLY A 328 18.54 -7.83 -5.37
N ARG A 329 18.43 -9.14 -5.65
CA ARG A 329 19.28 -9.84 -6.63
C ARG A 329 18.82 -9.63 -8.06
N GLU A 330 17.54 -9.72 -8.32
CA GLU A 330 16.98 -9.54 -9.67
C GLU A 330 17.12 -8.11 -10.19
N ALA A 331 17.09 -7.13 -9.30
CA ALA A 331 17.33 -5.73 -9.66
C ALA A 331 18.77 -5.48 -10.13
N LYS A 332 19.77 -6.17 -9.55
CA LYS A 332 21.20 -6.05 -9.96
C LYS A 332 21.48 -6.61 -11.35
N ILE A 333 20.81 -7.69 -11.72
CA ILE A 333 20.99 -8.33 -13.04
C ILE A 333 20.52 -7.40 -14.17
N ARG A 334 19.53 -6.57 -13.92
CA ARG A 334 18.98 -5.63 -14.93
C ARG A 334 19.76 -4.32 -15.06
N SER A 335 20.51 -3.92 -14.02
CA SER A 335 21.35 -2.73 -14.07
C SER A 335 22.71 -2.96 -14.72
N SER A 336 23.06 -4.21 -15.00
CA SER A 336 24.32 -4.62 -15.66
C SER A 336 24.16 -4.99 -17.14
N ASN A 337 22.97 -4.88 -17.70
CA ASN A 337 22.65 -5.01 -19.13
C ASN A 337 22.07 -3.66 -19.66
#